data_0ce269ca5b14cbb85c15903c668d18ec
#
_entry.id   0ce269ca5b14cbb85c15903c668d18ec
#
_cell.length_a   1.000
_cell.length_b   1.000
_cell.length_c   1.000
_cell.angle_alpha   90.00
_cell.angle_beta   90.00
_cell.angle_gamma   90.00
#
_symmetry.space_group_name_H-M   'P 1'
#
loop_
_entity.id
_entity.type
_entity.pdbx_description
1 polymer ?
#
loop_
_entity_poly.entity_id
_entity_poly.type
_entity_poly.pdbx_seq_one_letter_code
_entity_poly.pdbx_strand_id
1 'polypeptide(L)'
;MNVVIYHDRAGAEGRSRVKDLDWYYTDVTNKGTITQKSKIVKFNLMITSYEVFNADLPDVLKEIPFQYVVVDEAHRLKNKQAKTLVLLKEHPCRRILLLTGTPVQNNTKELYTLLNYLEPE
;
A
#
# COMPACT_ATOMS: atom_id res chain seq x y z
N MET A 1 -9.18 -4.49 -16.11
CA MET A 1 -8.61 -4.14 -14.79
C MET A 1 -7.12 -3.94 -14.96
N ASN A 2 -6.62 -2.78 -14.54
CA ASN A 2 -5.20 -2.46 -14.61
C ASN A 2 -4.54 -2.73 -13.25
N VAL A 3 -3.46 -3.52 -13.26
CA VAL A 3 -2.71 -3.90 -12.05
C VAL A 3 -1.31 -3.31 -12.15
N VAL A 4 -0.85 -2.69 -11.06
CA VAL A 4 0.53 -2.24 -10.91
C VAL A 4 1.22 -3.02 -9.80
N ILE A 5 2.43 -3.50 -10.07
CA ILE A 5 3.31 -4.09 -9.05
C ILE A 5 4.26 -2.99 -8.61
N TYR A 6 4.03 -2.47 -7.41
CA TYR A 6 4.84 -1.41 -6.82
C TYR A 6 5.93 -2.00 -5.94
N HIS A 7 6.89 -2.58 -6.60
CA HIS A 7 8.09 -3.17 -6.02
C HIS A 7 9.20 -3.22 -7.07
N ASP A 8 10.42 -2.86 -6.72
CA ASP A 8 11.55 -2.92 -7.64
C ASP A 8 12.84 -3.27 -6.92
N ARG A 9 13.70 -4.08 -7.59
CA ARG A 9 15.00 -4.49 -7.06
C ARG A 9 16.00 -3.34 -6.96
N ALA A 10 15.86 -2.31 -7.80
CA ALA A 10 16.64 -1.08 -7.74
C ALA A 10 16.18 -0.11 -6.62
N GLY A 11 15.29 -0.56 -5.74
CA GLY A 11 14.85 0.20 -4.59
C GLY A 11 13.98 1.41 -4.96
N ALA A 12 14.25 2.56 -4.32
CA ALA A 12 13.45 3.78 -4.50
C ALA A 12 13.49 4.33 -5.94
N GLU A 13 14.63 4.24 -6.60
CA GLU A 13 14.77 4.72 -7.98
C GLU A 13 13.92 3.90 -8.95
N GLY A 14 13.92 2.57 -8.82
CA GLY A 14 13.07 1.71 -9.65
C GLY A 14 11.60 1.97 -9.40
N ARG A 15 11.18 2.17 -8.15
CA ARG A 15 9.80 2.51 -7.80
C ARG A 15 9.37 3.88 -8.33
N SER A 16 10.29 4.86 -8.38
CA SER A 16 10.00 6.15 -9.01
C SER A 16 9.65 5.97 -10.49
N ARG A 17 10.39 5.14 -11.22
CA ARG A 17 10.09 4.82 -12.62
C ARG A 17 8.72 4.16 -12.78
N VAL A 18 8.35 3.23 -11.89
CA VAL A 18 7.00 2.62 -11.89
C VAL A 18 5.93 3.70 -11.68
N LYS A 19 6.15 4.64 -10.76
CA LYS A 19 5.25 5.77 -10.56
C LYS A 19 5.09 6.60 -11.83
N ASP A 20 6.18 6.98 -12.44
CA ASP A 20 6.19 7.88 -13.61
C ASP A 20 5.52 7.26 -14.84
N LEU A 21 5.68 5.95 -15.03
CA LEU A 21 5.20 5.25 -16.21
C LEU A 21 3.81 4.61 -16.01
N ASP A 22 3.52 4.09 -14.83
CA ASP A 22 2.37 3.20 -14.62
C ASP A 22 1.25 3.80 -13.75
N TRP A 23 1.52 4.87 -12.99
CA TRP A 23 0.49 5.39 -12.08
C TRP A 23 -0.49 6.34 -12.73
N TYR A 24 0.01 7.22 -13.62
CA TYR A 24 -0.79 8.30 -14.18
C TYR A 24 -0.80 8.26 -15.71
N TYR A 25 -1.84 8.84 -16.31
CA TYR A 25 -1.82 9.12 -17.73
C TYR A 25 -0.76 10.17 -18.02
N THR A 26 0.12 9.87 -18.96
CA THR A 26 1.26 10.71 -19.32
C THR A 26 1.20 11.06 -20.80
N ASP A 27 1.68 12.25 -21.14
CA ASP A 27 1.99 12.63 -22.52
C ASP A 27 3.50 12.68 -22.69
N VAL A 28 3.98 12.22 -23.82
CA VAL A 28 5.38 12.33 -24.21
C VAL A 28 5.51 13.49 -25.17
N THR A 29 6.30 14.51 -24.79
CA THR A 29 6.57 15.65 -25.68
C THR A 29 7.48 15.23 -26.82
N ASN A 30 7.51 16.04 -27.89
CA ASN A 30 8.41 15.84 -29.04
C ASN A 30 9.91 15.78 -28.67
N LYS A 31 10.26 16.20 -27.46
CA LYS A 31 11.62 16.12 -26.89
C LYS A 31 11.83 14.90 -26.00
N GLY A 32 10.87 13.98 -25.94
CA GLY A 32 10.92 12.79 -25.09
C GLY A 32 10.66 13.04 -23.59
N THR A 33 10.24 14.26 -23.21
CA THR A 33 9.91 14.57 -21.82
C THR A 33 8.56 13.99 -21.48
N ILE A 34 8.49 13.20 -20.41
CA ILE A 34 7.23 12.64 -19.88
C ILE A 34 6.57 13.70 -19.00
N THR A 35 5.33 14.03 -19.30
CA THR A 35 4.52 14.93 -18.47
C THR A 35 3.26 14.24 -17.99
N GLN A 36 2.95 14.40 -16.71
CA GLN A 36 1.72 13.84 -16.14
C GLN A 36 0.51 14.55 -16.72
N LYS A 37 -0.40 13.79 -17.34
CA LYS A 37 -1.61 14.31 -17.98
C LYS A 37 -2.76 14.55 -17.01
N SER A 38 -2.83 13.78 -15.92
CA SER A 38 -3.90 13.90 -14.93
C SER A 38 -3.42 13.46 -13.54
N LYS A 39 -4.16 13.88 -12.51
CA LYS A 39 -3.99 13.35 -11.16
C LYS A 39 -4.78 12.05 -10.91
N ILE A 40 -5.49 11.57 -11.91
CA ILE A 40 -6.27 10.34 -11.82
C ILE A 40 -5.33 9.16 -12.07
N VAL A 41 -5.25 8.27 -11.10
CA VAL A 41 -4.47 7.03 -11.23
C VAL A 41 -5.11 6.12 -12.28
N LYS A 42 -4.31 5.51 -13.13
CA LYS A 42 -4.77 4.61 -14.20
C LYS A 42 -4.86 3.15 -13.79
N PHE A 43 -4.35 2.79 -12.61
CA PHE A 43 -4.47 1.43 -12.08
C PHE A 43 -5.72 1.26 -11.21
N ASN A 44 -6.23 0.04 -11.16
CA ASN A 44 -7.33 -0.36 -10.30
C ASN A 44 -6.84 -1.13 -9.07
N LEU A 45 -5.70 -1.80 -9.18
CA LEU A 45 -5.08 -2.58 -8.12
C LEU A 45 -3.58 -2.29 -8.08
N MET A 46 -3.09 -2.04 -6.86
CA MET A 46 -1.65 -1.97 -6.57
C MET A 46 -1.27 -3.14 -5.67
N ILE A 47 -0.19 -3.83 -6.03
CA ILE A 47 0.40 -4.90 -5.22
C ILE A 47 1.77 -4.41 -4.76
N THR A 48 2.02 -4.49 -3.45
CA THR A 48 3.30 -4.08 -2.85
C THR A 48 3.63 -4.94 -1.65
N SER A 49 4.86 -4.81 -1.12
CA SER A 49 5.27 -5.47 0.12
C SER A 49 5.10 -4.56 1.34
N TYR A 50 5.12 -5.15 2.55
CA TYR A 50 5.09 -4.40 3.80
C TYR A 50 6.24 -3.40 3.90
N GLU A 51 7.43 -3.81 3.47
CA GLU A 51 8.63 -3.00 3.54
C GLU A 51 8.52 -1.76 2.66
N VAL A 52 8.06 -1.93 1.42
CA VAL A 52 7.85 -0.83 0.47
C VAL A 52 6.72 0.07 0.94
N PHE A 53 5.60 -0.51 1.41
CA PHE A 53 4.50 0.25 1.97
C PHE A 53 4.95 1.14 3.14
N ASN A 54 5.69 0.58 4.11
CA ASN A 54 6.20 1.33 5.26
C ASN A 54 7.22 2.41 4.90
N ALA A 55 7.96 2.21 3.82
CA ALA A 55 8.94 3.18 3.35
C ALA A 55 8.28 4.35 2.62
N ASP A 56 7.33 4.05 1.76
CA ASP A 56 6.83 5.01 0.77
C ASP A 56 5.45 5.61 1.13
N LEU A 57 4.73 5.04 2.12
CA LEU A 57 3.43 5.60 2.50
C LEU A 57 3.51 7.05 2.97
N PRO A 58 4.45 7.45 3.83
CA PRO A 58 4.49 8.81 4.36
C PRO A 58 4.62 9.89 3.29
N ASP A 59 5.30 9.58 2.20
CA ASP A 59 5.69 10.58 1.20
C ASP A 59 5.06 10.38 -0.17
N VAL A 60 4.93 9.13 -0.60
CA VAL A 60 4.57 8.78 -1.98
C VAL A 60 3.14 8.25 -2.08
N LEU A 61 2.80 7.24 -1.28
CA LEU A 61 1.50 6.56 -1.35
C LEU A 61 0.37 7.34 -0.67
N LYS A 62 0.68 8.24 0.25
CA LYS A 62 -0.33 9.04 0.98
C LYS A 62 -1.28 9.83 0.10
N GLU A 63 -0.83 10.21 -1.09
CA GLU A 63 -1.62 11.00 -2.03
C GLU A 63 -2.64 10.16 -2.80
N ILE A 64 -2.55 8.83 -2.73
CA ILE A 64 -3.45 7.93 -3.45
C ILE A 64 -4.66 7.62 -2.55
N PRO A 65 -5.87 7.97 -2.96
CA PRO A 65 -7.08 7.71 -2.17
C PRO A 65 -7.52 6.25 -2.34
N PHE A 66 -6.82 5.32 -1.70
CA PHE A 66 -7.19 3.91 -1.73
C PHE A 66 -8.59 3.70 -1.16
N GLN A 67 -9.48 3.07 -1.93
CA GLN A 67 -10.82 2.71 -1.46
C GLN A 67 -10.77 1.49 -0.53
N TYR A 68 -9.88 0.55 -0.83
CA TYR A 68 -9.67 -0.68 -0.10
C TYR A 68 -8.17 -0.93 0.08
N VAL A 69 -7.80 -1.38 1.26
CA VAL A 69 -6.47 -1.95 1.53
C VAL A 69 -6.67 -3.39 2.00
N VAL A 70 -6.06 -4.33 1.30
CA VAL A 70 -6.05 -5.74 1.67
C VAL A 70 -4.67 -6.08 2.21
N VAL A 71 -4.64 -6.56 3.44
CA VAL A 71 -3.41 -6.93 4.13
C VAL A 71 -3.37 -8.44 4.26
N ASP A 72 -2.52 -9.07 3.48
CA ASP A 72 -2.31 -10.52 3.55
C ASP A 72 -1.33 -10.87 4.67
N GLU A 73 -1.45 -12.07 5.23
CA GLU A 73 -0.67 -12.54 6.37
C GLU A 73 -0.67 -11.54 7.55
N ALA A 74 -1.87 -11.03 7.87
CA ALA A 74 -2.06 -9.96 8.86
C ALA A 74 -1.51 -10.30 10.26
N HIS A 75 -1.30 -11.58 10.60
CA HIS A 75 -0.63 -12.01 11.83
C HIS A 75 0.78 -11.40 11.96
N ARG A 76 1.43 -11.02 10.86
CA ARG A 76 2.76 -10.37 10.84
C ARG A 76 2.73 -8.94 11.37
N LEU A 77 1.56 -8.28 11.38
CA LEU A 77 1.41 -6.89 11.85
C LEU A 77 1.75 -6.69 13.31
N LYS A 78 1.73 -7.75 14.10
CA LYS A 78 1.91 -7.73 15.54
C LYS A 78 3.31 -7.29 16.00
N ASN A 79 4.37 -7.80 15.41
CA ASN A 79 5.74 -7.63 15.94
C ASN A 79 6.62 -6.79 15.01
N LYS A 80 6.92 -7.33 13.83
CA LYS A 80 7.85 -6.67 12.89
C LYS A 80 7.22 -5.55 12.10
N GLN A 81 5.89 -5.54 12.01
CA GLN A 81 5.12 -4.61 11.17
C GLN A 81 4.16 -3.71 11.97
N ALA A 82 4.43 -3.51 13.27
CA ALA A 82 3.63 -2.58 14.09
C ALA A 82 3.56 -1.17 13.48
N LYS A 83 4.63 -0.73 12.81
CA LYS A 83 4.65 0.52 12.04
C LYS A 83 3.57 0.54 10.95
N THR A 84 3.33 -0.59 10.29
CA THR A 84 2.28 -0.70 9.25
C THR A 84 0.89 -0.40 9.81
N LEU A 85 0.58 -0.88 11.02
CA LEU A 85 -0.71 -0.59 11.67
C LEU A 85 -0.89 0.90 11.94
N VAL A 86 0.15 1.57 12.44
CA VAL A 86 0.12 3.01 12.68
C VAL A 86 -0.11 3.76 11.37
N LEU A 87 0.65 3.44 10.35
CA LEU A 87 0.55 4.07 9.04
C LEU A 87 -0.81 3.83 8.37
N LEU A 88 -1.39 2.63 8.53
CA LEU A 88 -2.72 2.32 8.02
C LEU A 88 -3.82 3.13 8.74
N LYS A 89 -3.66 3.41 10.05
CA LYS A 89 -4.59 4.26 10.80
C LYS A 89 -4.57 5.71 10.33
N GLU A 90 -3.41 6.19 9.97
CA GLU A 90 -3.20 7.57 9.51
C GLU A 90 -3.61 7.77 8.04
N HIS A 91 -3.62 6.69 7.26
CA HIS A 91 -3.96 6.76 5.84
C HIS A 91 -5.50 6.78 5.66
N PRO A 92 -6.03 7.71 4.85
CA PRO A 92 -7.47 7.85 4.62
C PRO A 92 -8.03 6.78 3.68
N CYS A 93 -7.79 5.50 3.96
CA CYS A 93 -8.43 4.43 3.21
C CYS A 93 -9.85 4.18 3.74
N ARG A 94 -10.78 3.87 2.83
CA ARG A 94 -12.18 3.73 3.19
C ARG A 94 -12.47 2.41 3.92
N ARG A 95 -11.78 1.35 3.57
CA ARG A 95 -11.98 0.01 4.14
C ARG A 95 -10.68 -0.77 4.17
N ILE A 96 -10.48 -1.53 5.23
CA ILE A 96 -9.33 -2.42 5.40
C ILE A 96 -9.84 -3.84 5.55
N LEU A 97 -9.24 -4.77 4.81
CA LEU A 97 -9.46 -6.21 4.93
C LEU A 97 -8.17 -6.87 5.39
N LEU A 98 -8.23 -7.58 6.49
CA LEU A 98 -7.11 -8.36 7.02
C LEU A 98 -7.33 -9.85 6.68
N LEU A 99 -6.38 -10.44 5.99
CA LEU A 99 -6.35 -11.86 5.67
C LEU A 99 -5.27 -12.55 6.50
N THR A 100 -5.59 -13.68 7.10
CA THR A 100 -4.61 -14.48 7.83
C THR A 100 -4.99 -15.95 7.80
N GLY A 101 -4.04 -16.80 7.45
CA GLY A 101 -4.22 -18.26 7.44
C GLY A 101 -4.16 -18.89 8.85
N THR A 102 -3.63 -18.17 9.85
CA THR A 102 -3.41 -18.68 11.20
C THR A 102 -3.86 -17.69 12.27
N PRO A 103 -5.18 -17.38 12.35
CA PRO A 103 -5.64 -16.32 13.26
C PRO A 103 -5.53 -16.67 14.74
N VAL A 104 -5.44 -17.95 15.12
CA VAL A 104 -5.64 -18.40 16.50
C VAL A 104 -4.58 -19.41 17.00
N GLN A 105 -3.54 -19.72 16.23
CA GLN A 105 -2.67 -20.85 16.61
C GLN A 105 -1.89 -20.66 17.92
N ASN A 106 -1.64 -19.44 18.43
CA ASN A 106 -0.81 -19.29 19.61
C ASN A 106 -1.18 -18.16 20.59
N ASN A 107 -2.13 -17.27 20.30
CA ASN A 107 -2.40 -16.21 21.28
C ASN A 107 -3.72 -15.45 21.02
N THR A 108 -4.67 -15.57 21.92
CA THR A 108 -5.90 -14.76 21.95
C THR A 108 -5.61 -13.25 21.95
N LYS A 109 -4.44 -12.82 22.49
CA LYS A 109 -3.99 -11.45 22.47
C LYS A 109 -3.71 -10.92 21.05
N GLU A 110 -3.31 -11.80 20.13
CA GLU A 110 -3.06 -11.41 18.73
C GLU A 110 -4.35 -11.09 18.00
N LEU A 111 -5.33 -11.97 18.16
CA LEU A 111 -6.66 -11.75 17.62
C LEU A 111 -7.27 -10.47 18.19
N TYR A 112 -7.17 -10.27 19.51
CA TYR A 112 -7.64 -9.05 20.17
C TYR A 112 -6.98 -7.78 19.59
N THR A 113 -5.66 -7.79 19.38
CA THR A 113 -4.95 -6.64 18.79
C THR A 113 -5.45 -6.32 17.38
N LEU A 114 -5.70 -7.33 16.53
CA LEU A 114 -6.22 -7.14 15.19
C LEU A 114 -7.68 -6.67 15.21
N LEU A 115 -8.51 -7.22 16.10
CA LEU A 115 -9.90 -6.81 16.26
C LEU A 115 -10.00 -5.37 16.78
N ASN A 116 -9.26 -5.04 17.81
CA ASN A 116 -9.21 -3.68 18.36
C ASN A 116 -8.63 -2.65 17.37
N TYR A 117 -7.84 -3.11 16.41
CA TYR A 117 -7.43 -2.25 15.30
C TYR A 117 -8.59 -1.93 14.35
N LEU A 118 -9.43 -2.93 14.03
CA LEU A 118 -10.56 -2.77 13.11
C LEU A 118 -11.72 -2.01 13.76
N GLU A 119 -11.94 -2.22 15.04
CA GLU A 119 -13.04 -1.67 15.80
C GLU A 119 -12.53 -1.25 17.19
N PRO A 120 -11.93 -0.05 17.31
CA PRO A 120 -11.44 0.46 18.58
C PRO A 120 -12.60 0.69 19.55
N GLU A 121 -12.49 0.13 20.77
CA GLU A 121 -13.39 0.44 21.88
C GLU A 121 -13.24 1.87 22.34
#